data_89d98eecfae6a1ad444ed84d44988e3d
#
_entry.id   89d98eecfae6a1ad444ed84d44988e3d
#
_cell.length_a   1.000
_cell.length_b   1.000
_cell.length_c   1.000
_cell.angle_alpha   90.00
_cell.angle_beta   90.00
_cell.angle_gamma   90.00
#
_symmetry.space_group_name_H-M   'P 1'
#
loop_
_entity.id
_entity.type
_entity.pdbx_description
1 polymer ?
#
loop_
_entity_poly.entity_id
_entity_poly.type
_entity_poly.pdbx_seq_one_letter_code
_entity_poly.pdbx_strand_id
1 'polypeptide(L)'
;MSKKVKTGNERVRIVPLGGLEQIGMNITAFETEESIIVVDCGLAFPEDDMLGVDLVIPDITYLQDNRDKVKGFVITHGHEDHIGALPYVLKELNVPIYATNLTMAIIENKLKEHNLMGVTRRKVVSYGQYINLGDFRIEFIRTNHSIADSAALAIYTPAGVIVHTGDFKVDYTPVYGDSIDLARFGELGKKGVLALMADSTNVLKP
;
A
#
# COMPACT_ATOMS: atom_id res chain seq x y z
N MET A 1 -31.28 -17.03 -14.92
CA MET A 1 -30.48 -16.00 -14.18
C MET A 1 -29.83 -15.11 -15.22
N SER A 2 -30.38 -13.90 -15.41
CA SER A 2 -29.90 -12.92 -16.39
C SER A 2 -28.55 -12.36 -15.92
N LYS A 3 -27.48 -12.56 -16.69
CA LYS A 3 -26.22 -11.85 -16.51
C LYS A 3 -26.49 -10.37 -16.77
N LYS A 4 -26.45 -9.53 -15.71
CA LYS A 4 -26.37 -8.07 -15.88
C LYS A 4 -25.14 -7.78 -16.74
N VAL A 5 -25.35 -7.32 -17.97
CA VAL A 5 -24.30 -6.71 -18.78
C VAL A 5 -23.93 -5.44 -18.04
N LYS A 6 -22.73 -5.41 -17.43
CA LYS A 6 -22.15 -4.20 -16.86
C LYS A 6 -21.78 -3.27 -18.03
N THR A 7 -22.66 -2.39 -18.40
CA THR A 7 -22.39 -1.23 -19.27
C THR A 7 -22.00 -0.05 -18.40
N GLY A 8 -20.90 -0.13 -17.68
CA GLY A 8 -20.32 0.96 -16.93
C GLY A 8 -18.91 1.20 -17.45
N ASN A 9 -18.53 2.46 -17.60
CA ASN A 9 -17.17 2.91 -17.86
C ASN A 9 -16.27 2.36 -16.75
N GLU A 10 -15.65 1.19 -16.96
CA GLU A 10 -14.75 0.55 -15.99
C GLU A 10 -13.51 1.44 -15.85
N ARG A 11 -13.53 2.32 -14.86
CA ARG A 11 -12.45 3.26 -14.57
C ARG A 11 -11.89 2.97 -13.19
N VAL A 12 -10.59 3.15 -13.08
CA VAL A 12 -9.89 3.26 -11.79
C VAL A 12 -9.15 4.59 -11.78
N ARG A 13 -9.24 5.30 -10.66
CA ARG A 13 -8.47 6.52 -10.41
C ARG A 13 -7.32 6.19 -9.47
N ILE A 14 -6.14 6.67 -9.77
CA ILE A 14 -4.97 6.60 -8.90
C ILE A 14 -4.76 8.02 -8.38
N VAL A 15 -4.80 8.18 -7.05
CA VAL A 15 -4.71 9.47 -6.38
C VAL A 15 -3.55 9.41 -5.38
N PRO A 16 -2.36 9.87 -5.77
CA PRO A 16 -1.26 10.03 -4.82
C PRO A 16 -1.61 11.13 -3.82
N LEU A 17 -1.49 10.82 -2.54
CA LEU A 17 -1.66 11.77 -1.43
C LEU A 17 -0.30 12.16 -0.83
N GLY A 18 0.78 11.51 -1.27
CA GLY A 18 2.16 11.76 -0.94
C GLY A 18 3.08 10.80 -1.71
N GLY A 19 4.40 10.96 -1.55
CA GLY A 19 5.41 10.06 -2.13
C GLY A 19 5.76 10.31 -3.61
N LEU A 20 5.24 11.36 -4.26
CA LEU A 20 5.65 11.76 -5.59
C LEU A 20 6.55 13.00 -5.54
N GLU A 21 7.63 13.00 -6.33
CA GLU A 21 8.65 14.07 -6.38
C GLU A 21 9.32 14.35 -5.01
N GLN A 22 9.22 13.39 -4.10
CA GLN A 22 9.81 13.43 -2.76
C GLN A 22 10.19 12.02 -2.31
N ILE A 23 11.03 11.91 -1.28
CA ILE A 23 11.33 10.65 -0.58
C ILE A 23 10.50 10.63 0.71
N GLY A 24 9.82 9.51 0.94
CA GLY A 24 8.96 9.34 2.12
C GLY A 24 7.51 9.72 1.90
N MET A 25 6.74 9.68 2.97
CA MET A 25 5.30 9.97 3.01
C MET A 25 4.49 9.22 1.91
N ASN A 26 4.83 7.93 1.72
CA ASN A 26 4.19 7.11 0.70
C ASN A 26 2.73 6.82 1.09
N ILE A 27 1.80 7.31 0.30
CA ILE A 27 0.37 7.05 0.45
C ILE A 27 -0.33 7.26 -0.90
N THR A 28 -0.99 6.23 -1.39
CA THR A 28 -1.71 6.29 -2.67
C THR A 28 -3.09 5.66 -2.54
N ALA A 29 -4.13 6.39 -2.91
CA ALA A 29 -5.48 5.88 -3.00
C ALA A 29 -5.76 5.35 -4.41
N PHE A 30 -6.41 4.19 -4.48
CA PHE A 30 -6.97 3.62 -5.70
C PHE A 30 -8.49 3.63 -5.56
N GLU A 31 -9.17 4.29 -6.47
CA GLU A 31 -10.61 4.52 -6.41
C GLU A 31 -11.33 3.95 -7.61
N THR A 32 -12.41 3.22 -7.35
CA THR A 32 -13.48 2.89 -8.29
C THR A 32 -14.73 3.72 -7.95
N GLU A 33 -15.85 3.46 -8.61
CA GLU A 33 -17.11 4.17 -8.31
C GLU A 33 -17.54 3.97 -6.85
N GLU A 34 -17.40 2.75 -6.31
CA GLU A 34 -17.96 2.35 -5.01
C GLU A 34 -16.91 2.06 -3.92
N SER A 35 -15.63 2.05 -4.28
CA SER A 35 -14.60 1.58 -3.36
C SER A 35 -13.31 2.38 -3.48
N ILE A 36 -12.64 2.58 -2.33
CA ILE A 36 -11.28 3.11 -2.24
C ILE A 36 -10.46 2.14 -1.39
N ILE A 37 -9.29 1.80 -1.87
CA ILE A 37 -8.21 1.20 -1.07
C ILE A 37 -7.05 2.16 -0.99
N VAL A 38 -6.30 2.12 0.10
CA VAL A 38 -5.12 2.97 0.29
C VAL A 38 -3.91 2.07 0.41
N VAL A 39 -2.93 2.29 -0.45
CA VAL A 39 -1.64 1.59 -0.38
C VAL A 39 -0.66 2.47 0.38
N ASP A 40 -0.15 1.91 1.48
CA ASP A 40 0.74 2.53 2.45
C ASP A 40 0.13 3.75 3.16
N CYS A 41 0.77 4.21 4.21
CA CYS A 41 0.40 5.39 5.00
C CYS A 41 1.62 5.88 5.77
N GLY A 42 2.57 6.42 5.01
CA GLY A 42 3.87 6.83 5.49
C GLY A 42 3.90 8.24 6.06
N LEU A 43 4.92 8.51 6.84
CA LEU A 43 5.30 9.87 7.25
C LEU A 43 6.52 10.35 6.46
N ALA A 44 6.78 11.65 6.53
CA ALA A 44 8.07 12.24 6.19
C ALA A 44 8.71 12.85 7.44
N PHE A 45 10.03 12.94 7.43
CA PHE A 45 10.76 13.69 8.44
C PHE A 45 10.78 15.18 8.05
N PRO A 46 10.73 16.10 9.03
CA PRO A 46 10.75 17.52 8.75
C PRO A 46 12.09 17.94 8.11
N GLU A 47 12.02 18.95 7.27
CA GLU A 47 13.22 19.62 6.73
C GLU A 47 13.87 20.51 7.80
N ASP A 48 15.12 20.89 7.60
CA ASP A 48 15.93 21.65 8.57
C ASP A 48 15.34 23.02 8.94
N ASP A 49 14.50 23.60 8.09
CA ASP A 49 13.80 24.87 8.31
C ASP A 49 12.48 24.73 9.07
N MET A 50 11.98 23.52 9.27
CA MET A 50 10.74 23.22 10.02
C MET A 50 11.00 23.12 11.52
N LEU A 51 11.40 24.23 12.14
CA LEU A 51 11.75 24.27 13.56
C LEU A 51 10.57 23.88 14.46
N GLY A 52 10.79 22.91 15.38
CA GLY A 52 9.78 22.45 16.33
C GLY A 52 8.75 21.48 15.75
N VAL A 53 8.96 20.99 14.53
CA VAL A 53 8.17 19.91 13.92
C VAL A 53 8.91 18.60 14.10
N ASP A 54 8.26 17.59 14.70
CA ASP A 54 8.86 16.26 14.93
C ASP A 54 8.65 15.32 13.75
N LEU A 55 7.50 15.42 13.05
CA LEU A 55 7.17 14.61 11.90
C LEU A 55 6.12 15.28 11.00
N VAL A 56 6.08 14.88 9.74
CA VAL A 56 5.10 15.35 8.75
C VAL A 56 4.22 14.18 8.34
N ILE A 57 2.91 14.35 8.44
CA ILE A 57 1.92 13.36 8.02
C ILE A 57 1.17 13.82 6.76
N PRO A 58 0.66 12.90 5.94
CA PRO A 58 -0.07 13.27 4.74
C PRO A 58 -1.40 13.97 5.05
N ASP A 59 -1.83 14.86 4.16
CA ASP A 59 -3.20 15.38 4.15
C ASP A 59 -4.15 14.28 3.65
N ILE A 60 -5.07 13.88 4.50
CA ILE A 60 -6.05 12.82 4.22
C ILE A 60 -7.46 13.35 3.98
N THR A 61 -7.63 14.65 3.75
CA THR A 61 -8.95 15.27 3.50
C THR A 61 -9.72 14.53 2.40
N TYR A 62 -9.02 14.14 1.33
CA TYR A 62 -9.62 13.34 0.26
C TYR A 62 -10.25 12.03 0.76
N LEU A 63 -9.57 11.33 1.68
CA LEU A 63 -10.08 10.07 2.26
C LEU A 63 -11.22 10.32 3.24
N GLN A 64 -11.17 11.42 4.00
CA GLN A 64 -12.22 11.81 4.94
C GLN A 64 -13.50 12.16 4.21
N ASP A 65 -13.43 12.90 3.11
CA ASP A 65 -14.56 13.29 2.27
C ASP A 65 -15.23 12.07 1.58
N ASN A 66 -14.44 11.00 1.38
CA ASN A 66 -14.89 9.76 0.74
C ASN A 66 -14.91 8.55 1.71
N ARG A 67 -15.02 8.78 3.02
CA ARG A 67 -14.82 7.76 4.07
C ARG A 67 -15.66 6.49 3.91
N ASP A 68 -16.87 6.60 3.39
CA ASP A 68 -17.80 5.47 3.22
C ASP A 68 -17.31 4.49 2.14
N LYS A 69 -16.52 4.99 1.19
CA LYS A 69 -15.90 4.19 0.15
C LYS A 69 -14.59 3.52 0.61
N VAL A 70 -13.90 4.04 1.64
CA VAL A 70 -12.59 3.54 2.05
C VAL A 70 -12.73 2.17 2.71
N LYS A 71 -12.13 1.14 2.10
CA LYS A 71 -12.25 -0.27 2.52
C LYS A 71 -11.09 -0.73 3.41
N GLY A 72 -9.95 -0.05 3.35
CA GLY A 72 -8.80 -0.35 4.21
C GLY A 72 -7.46 0.13 3.66
N PHE A 73 -6.46 0.03 4.53
CA PHE A 73 -5.04 0.21 4.19
C PHE A 73 -4.42 -1.13 3.83
N VAL A 74 -3.66 -1.16 2.74
CA VAL A 74 -2.88 -2.31 2.26
C VAL A 74 -1.42 -1.92 2.28
N ILE A 75 -0.66 -2.52 3.17
CA ILE A 75 0.71 -2.09 3.47
C ILE A 75 1.72 -3.00 2.80
N THR A 76 2.67 -2.38 2.11
CA THR A 76 3.73 -3.08 1.37
C THR A 76 4.82 -3.59 2.31
N HIS A 77 5.30 -2.77 3.24
CA HIS A 77 6.37 -3.13 4.18
C HIS A 77 6.41 -2.18 5.39
N GLY A 78 7.30 -2.45 6.34
CA GLY A 78 7.30 -1.84 7.67
C GLY A 78 8.21 -0.63 7.88
N HIS A 79 8.69 0.06 6.86
CA HIS A 79 9.44 1.31 7.04
C HIS A 79 8.53 2.49 7.41
N GLU A 80 9.11 3.49 8.10
CA GLU A 80 8.37 4.65 8.61
C GLU A 80 7.67 5.46 7.53
N ASP A 81 8.30 5.60 6.40
CA ASP A 81 7.75 6.30 5.23
C ASP A 81 6.64 5.53 4.50
N HIS A 82 6.28 4.33 5.01
CA HIS A 82 5.16 3.51 4.54
C HIS A 82 4.11 3.23 5.62
N ILE A 83 4.48 3.28 6.92
CA ILE A 83 3.55 2.98 8.02
C ILE A 83 3.47 4.06 9.10
N GLY A 84 4.39 5.02 9.09
CA GLY A 84 4.59 5.92 10.23
C GLY A 84 3.40 6.83 10.51
N ALA A 85 2.60 7.19 9.50
CA ALA A 85 1.43 8.03 9.70
C ALA A 85 0.18 7.25 10.15
N LEU A 86 0.18 5.90 10.09
CA LEU A 86 -0.98 5.07 10.47
C LEU A 86 -1.59 5.44 11.83
N PRO A 87 -0.83 5.62 12.94
CA PRO A 87 -1.43 5.92 14.23
C PRO A 87 -2.17 7.27 14.27
N TYR A 88 -1.76 8.21 13.45
CA TYR A 88 -2.37 9.54 13.36
C TYR A 88 -3.61 9.49 12.48
N VAL A 89 -3.50 8.88 11.32
CA VAL A 89 -4.57 8.76 10.33
C VAL A 89 -5.72 7.89 10.85
N LEU A 90 -5.44 6.80 11.58
CA LEU A 90 -6.46 5.92 12.12
C LEU A 90 -7.33 6.57 13.22
N LYS A 91 -6.88 7.65 13.85
CA LYS A 91 -7.72 8.42 14.78
C LYS A 91 -8.85 9.14 14.05
N GLU A 92 -8.61 9.55 12.81
CA GLU A 92 -9.55 10.26 11.96
C GLU A 92 -10.34 9.31 11.04
N LEU A 93 -9.68 8.25 10.55
CA LEU A 93 -10.22 7.29 9.60
C LEU A 93 -9.88 5.86 10.02
N ASN A 94 -10.68 5.28 10.93
CA ASN A 94 -10.45 3.93 11.45
C ASN A 94 -11.02 2.85 10.52
N VAL A 95 -10.18 2.38 9.59
CA VAL A 95 -10.49 1.30 8.66
C VAL A 95 -9.51 0.13 8.84
N PRO A 96 -9.82 -1.09 8.34
CA PRO A 96 -8.95 -2.25 8.50
C PRO A 96 -7.57 -2.07 7.84
N ILE A 97 -6.55 -2.69 8.45
CA ILE A 97 -5.19 -2.76 7.92
C ILE A 97 -4.89 -4.19 7.47
N TYR A 98 -4.24 -4.33 6.32
CA TYR A 98 -3.80 -5.58 5.72
C TYR A 98 -2.30 -5.50 5.46
N ALA A 99 -1.52 -6.44 5.99
CA ALA A 99 -0.07 -6.47 5.85
C ALA A 99 0.47 -7.89 6.03
N THR A 100 1.71 -8.11 5.62
CA THR A 100 2.47 -9.33 5.92
C THR A 100 2.76 -9.44 7.43
N ASN A 101 3.24 -10.59 7.87
CA ASN A 101 3.33 -10.90 9.30
C ASN A 101 4.28 -9.97 10.07
N LEU A 102 5.52 -9.78 9.58
CA LEU A 102 6.49 -8.90 10.23
C LEU A 102 6.04 -7.43 10.17
N THR A 103 5.57 -7.00 9.01
CA THR A 103 5.02 -5.64 8.83
C THR A 103 3.89 -5.38 9.81
N MET A 104 2.96 -6.35 9.99
CA MET A 104 1.87 -6.21 10.95
C MET A 104 2.38 -6.14 12.39
N ALA A 105 3.40 -6.93 12.76
CA ALA A 105 3.98 -6.89 14.10
C ALA A 105 4.61 -5.52 14.43
N ILE A 106 5.26 -4.88 13.44
CA ILE A 106 5.80 -3.53 13.58
C ILE A 106 4.67 -2.51 13.75
N ILE A 107 3.63 -2.59 12.92
CA ILE A 107 2.43 -1.74 13.03
C ILE A 107 1.78 -1.89 14.40
N GLU A 108 1.65 -3.11 14.94
CA GLU A 108 1.07 -3.36 16.26
C GLU A 108 1.83 -2.69 17.39
N ASN A 109 3.16 -2.60 17.31
CA ASN A 109 3.94 -1.86 18.29
C ASN A 109 3.59 -0.37 18.28
N LYS A 110 3.50 0.25 17.09
CA LYS A 110 3.06 1.63 16.94
C LYS A 110 1.63 1.85 17.47
N LEU A 111 0.71 0.94 17.15
CA LEU A 111 -0.66 1.03 17.64
C LEU A 111 -0.75 0.91 19.17
N LYS A 112 0.13 0.12 19.82
CA LYS A 112 0.24 0.05 21.28
C LYS A 112 0.65 1.38 21.88
N GLU A 113 1.69 2.01 21.34
CA GLU A 113 2.20 3.32 21.78
C GLU A 113 1.12 4.41 21.72
N HIS A 114 0.23 4.33 20.74
CA HIS A 114 -0.86 5.28 20.54
C HIS A 114 -2.22 4.85 21.11
N ASN A 115 -2.28 3.73 21.89
CA ASN A 115 -3.50 3.17 22.48
C ASN A 115 -4.60 2.80 21.45
N LEU A 116 -4.21 2.38 20.24
CA LEU A 116 -5.12 2.03 19.15
C LEU A 116 -5.36 0.54 18.96
N MET A 117 -4.65 -0.33 19.72
CA MET A 117 -4.74 -1.79 19.55
C MET A 117 -6.15 -2.35 19.73
N GLY A 118 -6.93 -1.81 20.67
CA GLY A 118 -8.27 -2.30 20.97
C GLY A 118 -9.35 -1.92 19.95
N VAL A 119 -9.08 -0.92 19.11
CA VAL A 119 -10.08 -0.35 18.21
C VAL A 119 -9.76 -0.59 16.73
N THR A 120 -8.52 -0.90 16.38
CA THR A 120 -8.08 -1.09 14.99
C THR A 120 -8.23 -2.54 14.56
N ARG A 121 -8.88 -2.80 13.44
CA ARG A 121 -8.98 -4.11 12.80
C ARG A 121 -7.73 -4.39 11.98
N ARG A 122 -7.09 -5.53 12.22
CA ARG A 122 -5.85 -5.93 11.59
C ARG A 122 -5.99 -7.32 10.97
N LYS A 123 -5.41 -7.54 9.80
CA LYS A 123 -5.42 -8.83 9.13
C LYS A 123 -4.05 -9.11 8.52
N VAL A 124 -3.41 -10.17 8.99
CA VAL A 124 -2.18 -10.69 8.39
C VAL A 124 -2.51 -11.40 7.09
N VAL A 125 -1.72 -11.13 6.06
CA VAL A 125 -1.85 -11.70 4.71
C VAL A 125 -0.54 -12.38 4.33
N SER A 126 -0.61 -13.56 3.74
CA SER A 126 0.56 -14.29 3.24
C SER A 126 0.78 -14.02 1.74
N TYR A 127 2.01 -14.22 1.28
CA TYR A 127 2.31 -14.16 -0.16
C TYR A 127 1.47 -15.16 -0.96
N GLY A 128 1.04 -14.75 -2.15
CA GLY A 128 0.12 -15.50 -2.99
C GLY A 128 -1.33 -15.50 -2.52
N GLN A 129 -1.62 -14.97 -1.33
CA GLN A 129 -2.98 -14.83 -0.84
C GLN A 129 -3.66 -13.63 -1.50
N TYR A 130 -4.96 -13.79 -1.75
CA TYR A 130 -5.84 -12.73 -2.24
C TYR A 130 -6.73 -12.21 -1.13
N ILE A 131 -6.91 -10.91 -1.10
CA ILE A 131 -7.94 -10.25 -0.29
C ILE A 131 -8.92 -9.50 -1.21
N ASN A 132 -10.19 -9.40 -0.79
CA ASN A 132 -11.20 -8.67 -1.52
C ASN A 132 -11.65 -7.46 -0.68
N LEU A 133 -11.55 -6.27 -1.26
CA LEU A 133 -11.89 -4.99 -0.63
C LEU A 133 -12.79 -4.19 -1.57
N GLY A 134 -14.10 -4.37 -1.44
CA GLY A 134 -15.07 -3.80 -2.38
C GLY A 134 -14.83 -4.33 -3.81
N ASP A 135 -14.60 -3.42 -4.76
CA ASP A 135 -14.35 -3.76 -6.17
C ASP A 135 -12.93 -4.26 -6.43
N PHE A 136 -12.05 -4.17 -5.44
CA PHE A 136 -10.65 -4.56 -5.57
C PHE A 136 -10.42 -5.99 -5.07
N ARG A 137 -9.60 -6.73 -5.82
CA ARG A 137 -8.99 -7.97 -5.38
C ARG A 137 -7.48 -7.79 -5.41
N ILE A 138 -6.81 -7.99 -4.28
CA ILE A 138 -5.40 -7.67 -4.12
C ILE A 138 -4.63 -8.93 -3.77
N GLU A 139 -3.53 -9.17 -4.49
CA GLU A 139 -2.58 -10.25 -4.26
C GLU A 139 -1.28 -9.67 -3.71
N PHE A 140 -0.76 -10.28 -2.65
CA PHE A 140 0.55 -9.96 -2.10
C PHE A 140 1.61 -10.82 -2.76
N ILE A 141 2.59 -10.19 -3.40
CA ILE A 141 3.68 -10.84 -4.13
C ILE A 141 4.97 -10.60 -3.37
N ARG A 142 5.75 -11.64 -3.13
CA ARG A 142 7.02 -11.50 -2.43
C ARG A 142 7.99 -10.64 -3.22
N THR A 143 8.58 -9.65 -2.54
CA THR A 143 9.68 -8.85 -3.04
C THR A 143 10.81 -8.82 -2.03
N ASN A 144 11.99 -8.32 -2.42
CA ASN A 144 13.10 -8.07 -1.52
C ASN A 144 13.32 -6.57 -1.35
N HIS A 145 13.66 -6.17 -0.14
CA HIS A 145 14.01 -4.81 0.21
C HIS A 145 15.03 -4.82 1.36
N SER A 146 15.35 -3.68 1.96
CA SER A 146 16.24 -3.58 3.13
C SER A 146 15.58 -4.06 4.44
N ILE A 147 14.28 -4.27 4.44
CA ILE A 147 13.52 -4.91 5.52
C ILE A 147 12.91 -6.22 5.02
N ALA A 148 12.86 -7.23 5.89
CA ALA A 148 12.24 -8.51 5.57
C ALA A 148 10.72 -8.40 5.44
N ASP A 149 10.12 -9.40 4.79
CA ASP A 149 8.68 -9.57 4.65
C ASP A 149 7.98 -8.46 3.83
N SER A 150 8.74 -7.80 2.92
CA SER A 150 8.22 -6.80 2.00
C SER A 150 7.39 -7.43 0.90
N ALA A 151 6.32 -6.75 0.47
CA ALA A 151 5.41 -7.22 -0.56
C ALA A 151 5.21 -6.17 -1.65
N ALA A 152 5.20 -6.62 -2.89
CA ALA A 152 4.55 -5.93 -3.99
C ALA A 152 3.08 -6.35 -4.07
N LEU A 153 2.27 -5.57 -4.74
CA LEU A 153 0.83 -5.78 -4.84
C LEU A 153 0.40 -5.90 -6.31
N ALA A 154 -0.35 -6.96 -6.63
CA ALA A 154 -1.15 -6.96 -7.85
C ALA A 154 -2.59 -6.57 -7.48
N ILE A 155 -3.03 -5.42 -7.94
CA ILE A 155 -4.32 -4.81 -7.65
C ILE A 155 -5.23 -5.05 -8.85
N TYR A 156 -6.13 -6.00 -8.74
CA TYR A 156 -7.13 -6.32 -9.76
C TYR A 156 -8.32 -5.39 -9.59
N THR A 157 -8.63 -4.65 -10.62
CA THR A 157 -9.73 -3.70 -10.69
C THR A 157 -10.68 -4.07 -11.84
N PRO A 158 -11.89 -3.49 -11.91
CA PRO A 158 -12.74 -3.66 -13.08
C PRO A 158 -12.11 -3.20 -14.40
N ALA A 159 -11.20 -2.21 -14.36
CA ALA A 159 -10.51 -1.66 -15.53
C ALA A 159 -9.29 -2.48 -15.97
N GLY A 160 -8.73 -3.32 -15.10
CA GLY A 160 -7.53 -4.11 -15.37
C GLY A 160 -6.65 -4.28 -14.12
N VAL A 161 -5.45 -4.80 -14.31
CA VAL A 161 -4.50 -5.08 -13.23
C VAL A 161 -3.48 -3.95 -13.12
N ILE A 162 -3.30 -3.44 -11.91
CA ILE A 162 -2.23 -2.49 -11.57
C ILE A 162 -1.22 -3.26 -10.73
N VAL A 163 0.07 -3.11 -11.03
CA VAL A 163 1.16 -3.63 -10.21
C VAL A 163 1.81 -2.47 -9.47
N HIS A 164 1.86 -2.56 -8.15
CA HIS A 164 2.58 -1.64 -7.27
C HIS A 164 3.72 -2.40 -6.62
N THR A 165 4.96 -2.01 -6.88
CA THR A 165 6.12 -2.78 -6.41
C THR A 165 6.37 -2.64 -4.91
N GLY A 166 5.85 -1.60 -4.27
CA GLY A 166 6.46 -1.11 -3.04
C GLY A 166 7.91 -0.76 -3.29
N ASP A 167 8.70 -0.64 -2.26
CA ASP A 167 10.15 -0.54 -2.37
C ASP A 167 10.73 -1.92 -2.64
N PHE A 168 11.64 -2.03 -3.59
CA PHE A 168 12.15 -3.32 -3.98
C PHE A 168 13.62 -3.28 -4.44
N LYS A 169 14.23 -4.44 -4.40
CA LYS A 169 15.48 -4.76 -5.08
C LYS A 169 15.38 -6.14 -5.70
N VAL A 170 16.15 -6.39 -6.75
CA VAL A 170 16.32 -7.74 -7.30
C VAL A 170 17.54 -8.35 -6.62
N ASP A 171 17.31 -9.25 -5.68
CA ASP A 171 18.35 -9.92 -4.91
C ASP A 171 18.16 -11.44 -5.04
N TYR A 172 19.14 -12.11 -5.62
CA TYR A 172 19.13 -13.56 -5.81
C TYR A 172 19.72 -14.32 -4.62
N THR A 173 20.33 -13.62 -3.69
CA THR A 173 20.98 -14.18 -2.49
C THR A 173 20.57 -13.40 -1.23
N PRO A 174 19.26 -13.27 -0.96
CA PRO A 174 18.82 -12.49 0.19
C PRO A 174 19.32 -13.12 1.49
N VAL A 175 19.70 -12.28 2.46
CA VAL A 175 20.15 -12.74 3.79
C VAL A 175 19.05 -13.47 4.55
N TYR A 176 17.80 -13.10 4.29
CA TYR A 176 16.64 -13.70 4.93
C TYR A 176 15.51 -13.95 3.92
N GLY A 177 14.89 -15.13 4.02
CA GLY A 177 13.78 -15.54 3.16
C GLY A 177 14.20 -15.93 1.75
N ASP A 178 13.25 -15.97 0.85
CA ASP A 178 13.45 -16.32 -0.56
C ASP A 178 13.64 -15.05 -1.42
N SER A 179 14.18 -15.22 -2.62
CA SER A 179 14.29 -14.16 -3.62
C SER A 179 12.93 -13.61 -4.06
N ILE A 180 12.92 -12.43 -4.64
CA ILE A 180 11.75 -11.81 -5.28
C ILE A 180 11.09 -12.77 -6.28
N ASP A 181 9.77 -12.83 -6.30
CA ASP A 181 9.00 -13.70 -7.19
C ASP A 181 8.88 -13.11 -8.61
N LEU A 182 9.99 -13.07 -9.33
CA LEU A 182 10.04 -12.58 -10.71
C LEU A 182 9.15 -13.42 -11.66
N ALA A 183 8.93 -14.71 -11.35
CA ALA A 183 8.05 -15.55 -12.15
C ALA A 183 6.62 -15.00 -12.12
N ARG A 184 6.14 -14.59 -10.93
CA ARG A 184 4.80 -14.02 -10.79
C ARG A 184 4.66 -12.69 -11.53
N PHE A 185 5.65 -11.81 -11.47
CA PHE A 185 5.67 -10.58 -12.27
C PHE A 185 5.63 -10.88 -13.77
N GLY A 186 6.40 -11.88 -14.24
CA GLY A 186 6.38 -12.32 -15.64
C GLY A 186 5.01 -12.84 -16.07
N GLU A 187 4.31 -13.60 -15.22
CA GLU A 187 2.95 -14.07 -15.50
C GLU A 187 1.94 -12.93 -15.61
N LEU A 188 2.03 -11.91 -14.75
CA LEU A 188 1.18 -10.72 -14.81
C LEU A 188 1.44 -9.94 -16.09
N GLY A 189 2.71 -9.73 -16.44
CA GLY A 189 3.11 -9.04 -17.67
C GLY A 189 2.58 -9.73 -18.93
N LYS A 190 2.62 -11.07 -18.99
CA LYS A 190 2.04 -11.84 -20.11
C LYS A 190 0.52 -11.69 -20.23
N LYS A 191 -0.20 -11.49 -19.13
CA LYS A 191 -1.65 -11.27 -19.13
C LYS A 191 -2.04 -9.83 -19.49
N GLY A 192 -1.10 -8.91 -19.39
CA GLY A 192 -1.30 -7.48 -19.55
C GLY A 192 -1.52 -6.76 -18.22
N VAL A 193 -0.81 -5.66 -18.04
CA VAL A 193 -0.87 -4.79 -16.87
C VAL A 193 -1.32 -3.41 -17.32
N LEU A 194 -2.34 -2.86 -16.65
CA LEU A 194 -2.89 -1.54 -16.95
C LEU A 194 -1.90 -0.43 -16.58
N ALA A 195 -1.24 -0.57 -15.42
CA ALA A 195 -0.22 0.35 -14.95
C ALA A 195 0.80 -0.39 -14.07
N LEU A 196 2.06 0.04 -14.15
CA LEU A 196 3.14 -0.34 -13.24
C LEU A 196 3.54 0.90 -12.45
N MET A 197 3.41 0.82 -11.13
CA MET A 197 3.90 1.82 -10.18
C MET A 197 5.12 1.22 -9.49
N ALA A 198 6.28 1.80 -9.74
CA ALA A 198 7.55 1.25 -9.27
C ALA A 198 8.34 2.28 -8.48
N ASP A 199 9.03 1.81 -7.44
CA ASP A 199 10.07 2.57 -6.77
C ASP A 199 11.10 3.08 -7.78
N SER A 200 11.44 4.35 -7.66
CA SER A 200 12.40 5.04 -8.53
C SER A 200 13.46 5.81 -7.74
N THR A 201 13.62 5.56 -6.46
CA THR A 201 14.52 6.26 -5.53
C THR A 201 15.96 6.34 -6.07
N ASN A 202 16.43 5.28 -6.70
CA ASN A 202 17.79 5.19 -7.23
C ASN A 202 17.91 5.33 -8.75
N VAL A 203 16.85 5.79 -9.44
CA VAL A 203 16.82 5.82 -10.92
C VAL A 203 17.92 6.68 -11.55
N LEU A 204 18.41 7.71 -10.85
CA LEU A 204 19.48 8.60 -11.34
C LEU A 204 20.88 8.17 -10.88
N LYS A 205 20.99 7.12 -10.06
CA LYS A 205 22.30 6.62 -9.64
C LYS A 205 22.85 5.67 -10.70
N PRO A 206 24.14 5.83 -11.07
CA PRO A 206 24.79 4.96 -12.06
C PRO A 206 24.99 3.53 -11.53
#